data_8753a50d96c4a4c6ecee3eaab0078135
#
_entry.id   8753a50d96c4a4c6ecee3eaab0078135
#
_cell.length_a   1.000
_cell.length_b   1.000
_cell.length_c   1.000
_cell.angle_alpha   90.00
_cell.angle_beta   90.00
_cell.angle_gamma   90.00
#
_symmetry.space_group_name_H-M   'P 1'
#
loop_
_entity.id
_entity.type
_entity.pdbx_description
1 polymer ?
#
loop_
_entity_poly.entity_id
_entity_poly.type
_entity_poly.pdbx_seq_one_letter_code
_entity_poly.pdbx_strand_id
1 'polypeptide(L)'
;ITHKGKNPTLLLKSYDMTSFSESTTQKILHLNHPALSLLFIVQRESVYKLYASDTLRELGFTPRITPIFASHLNPKPFDFYNSKHILNWYNEKIFKILNENYTRNPNRKMEKISVEKKAYDKLKDFEYWLKSKFPTDGYLKPFIAKLHGKAARFAGALHVSSHDEPCCVPISLEFMKAGIFLAEESLRHAEYIFSPSGLAAEGDAKKILE
;
A
#
# COMPACT_ATOMS: atom_id res chain seq x y z
N ILE A 1 -18.46 3.82 -12.79
CA ILE A 1 -18.13 5.23 -13.10
C ILE A 1 -17.17 5.18 -14.28
N THR A 2 -17.73 5.12 -15.49
CA THR A 2 -16.95 5.20 -16.73
C THR A 2 -16.77 6.67 -17.10
N HIS A 3 -15.84 7.34 -16.45
CA HIS A 3 -15.34 8.59 -17.00
C HIS A 3 -14.35 8.27 -18.12
N LYS A 4 -14.78 8.41 -19.37
CA LYS A 4 -13.88 8.46 -20.53
C LYS A 4 -12.72 9.42 -20.21
N GLY A 5 -11.50 8.90 -20.17
CA GLY A 5 -10.29 9.72 -20.26
C GLY A 5 -9.46 9.94 -18.99
N LYS A 6 -9.74 9.35 -17.84
CA LYS A 6 -8.82 9.50 -16.69
C LYS A 6 -7.77 8.38 -16.69
N ASN A 7 -6.62 8.72 -17.23
CA ASN A 7 -5.44 7.87 -17.22
C ASN A 7 -4.97 7.67 -15.74
N PRO A 8 -4.87 6.43 -15.23
CA PRO A 8 -4.39 6.17 -13.87
C PRO A 8 -2.89 6.49 -13.70
N THR A 9 -2.23 7.00 -14.72
CA THR A 9 -0.79 7.29 -14.74
C THR A 9 -0.36 8.18 -13.58
N LEU A 10 -1.14 9.20 -13.23
CA LEU A 10 -0.82 10.05 -12.08
C LEU A 10 -0.77 9.24 -10.77
N LEU A 11 -1.73 8.34 -10.55
CA LEU A 11 -1.75 7.49 -9.36
C LEU A 11 -0.56 6.55 -9.30
N LEU A 12 -0.19 5.97 -10.45
CA LEU A 12 0.97 5.07 -10.56
C LEU A 12 2.29 5.83 -10.33
N LYS A 13 2.43 7.00 -10.94
CA LYS A 13 3.59 7.88 -10.75
C LYS A 13 3.71 8.36 -9.30
N SER A 14 2.59 8.70 -8.67
CA SER A 14 2.54 9.11 -7.26
C SER A 14 2.89 7.96 -6.31
N TYR A 15 2.53 6.72 -6.64
CA TYR A 15 2.95 5.55 -5.88
C TYR A 15 4.46 5.32 -5.97
N ASP A 16 5.04 5.46 -7.16
CA ASP A 16 6.47 5.26 -7.40
C ASP A 16 7.30 6.54 -7.12
N MET A 17 6.67 7.66 -6.75
CA MET A 17 7.29 8.97 -6.49
C MET A 17 8.12 9.46 -7.70
N THR A 18 7.69 9.11 -8.91
CA THR A 18 8.34 9.53 -10.16
C THR A 18 7.66 10.77 -10.73
N SER A 19 8.42 11.64 -11.38
CA SER A 19 7.90 12.87 -11.97
C SER A 19 6.75 12.59 -12.94
N PHE A 20 5.75 13.45 -12.91
CA PHE A 20 4.59 13.41 -13.79
C PHE A 20 4.46 14.74 -14.53
N SER A 21 4.21 14.65 -15.82
CA SER A 21 3.91 15.83 -16.66
C SER A 21 2.73 15.50 -17.54
N GLU A 22 1.78 16.43 -17.59
CA GLU A 22 0.61 16.36 -18.47
C GLU A 22 0.44 17.73 -19.15
N SER A 23 0.29 17.70 -20.46
CA SER A 23 0.02 18.90 -21.26
C SER A 23 -1.43 18.83 -21.73
N THR A 24 -2.19 19.85 -21.41
CA THR A 24 -3.50 20.11 -21.97
C THR A 24 -3.42 21.34 -22.89
N THR A 25 -4.44 21.57 -23.70
CA THR A 25 -4.50 22.75 -24.60
C THR A 25 -4.39 24.08 -23.87
N GLN A 26 -4.61 24.10 -22.54
CA GLN A 26 -4.64 25.32 -21.75
C GLN A 26 -3.56 25.40 -20.67
N LYS A 27 -3.02 24.26 -20.21
CA LYS A 27 -2.06 24.22 -19.09
C LYS A 27 -1.08 23.05 -19.23
N ILE A 28 0.13 23.30 -18.79
CA ILE A 28 1.14 22.25 -18.55
C ILE A 28 1.18 22.03 -17.04
N LEU A 29 0.86 20.81 -16.61
CA LEU A 29 1.02 20.37 -15.23
C LEU A 29 2.33 19.59 -15.11
N HIS A 30 3.22 20.06 -14.26
CA HIS A 30 4.44 19.34 -13.92
C HIS A 30 4.51 19.13 -12.42
N LEU A 31 4.62 17.87 -12.01
CA LEU A 31 4.73 17.46 -10.61
C LEU A 31 6.05 16.74 -10.40
N ASN A 32 6.89 17.31 -9.56
CA ASN A 32 8.15 16.69 -9.14
C ASN A 32 7.87 15.79 -7.94
N HIS A 33 8.15 14.49 -8.07
CA HIS A 33 8.04 13.51 -7.01
C HIS A 33 6.67 13.53 -6.29
N PRO A 34 5.54 13.45 -7.02
CA PRO A 34 4.23 13.40 -6.37
C PRO A 34 4.15 12.17 -5.47
N ALA A 35 3.61 12.33 -4.28
CA ALA A 35 3.34 11.23 -3.35
C ALA A 35 1.87 11.25 -2.96
N LEU A 36 1.19 10.11 -3.12
CA LEU A 36 -0.22 9.97 -2.80
C LEU A 36 -0.45 8.65 -2.08
N SER A 37 -1.10 8.73 -0.94
CA SER A 37 -1.64 7.57 -0.23
C SER A 37 -3.16 7.59 -0.32
N LEU A 38 -3.75 6.44 -0.63
CA LEU A 38 -5.19 6.28 -0.78
C LEU A 38 -5.67 5.18 0.16
N LEU A 39 -6.73 5.45 0.90
CA LEU A 39 -7.46 4.47 1.69
C LEU A 39 -8.89 4.40 1.18
N PHE A 40 -9.34 3.21 0.80
CA PHE A 40 -10.70 2.95 0.37
C PHE A 40 -11.35 1.97 1.34
N ILE A 41 -12.51 2.35 1.84
CA ILE A 41 -13.41 1.44 2.56
C ILE A 41 -14.57 1.16 1.61
N VAL A 42 -14.63 -0.05 1.11
CA VAL A 42 -15.57 -0.43 0.05
C VAL A 42 -16.20 -1.79 0.34
N GLN A 43 -17.31 -2.07 -0.31
CA GLN A 43 -17.96 -3.37 -0.25
C GLN A 43 -17.10 -4.43 -0.94
N ARG A 44 -17.24 -5.67 -0.51
CA ARG A 44 -16.48 -6.82 -0.99
C ARG A 44 -16.56 -6.98 -2.51
N GLU A 45 -17.76 -6.85 -3.07
CA GLU A 45 -18.03 -6.96 -4.50
C GLU A 45 -17.26 -5.92 -5.33
N SER A 46 -17.10 -4.72 -4.78
CA SER A 46 -16.31 -3.67 -5.44
C SER A 46 -14.83 -4.01 -5.49
N VAL A 47 -14.32 -4.69 -4.46
CA VAL A 47 -12.94 -5.19 -4.43
C VAL A 47 -12.74 -6.26 -5.51
N TYR A 48 -13.65 -7.21 -5.62
CA TYR A 48 -13.57 -8.24 -6.67
C TYR A 48 -13.57 -7.63 -8.06
N LYS A 49 -14.49 -6.71 -8.36
CA LYS A 49 -14.54 -6.00 -9.66
C LYS A 49 -13.25 -5.26 -9.96
N LEU A 50 -12.66 -4.62 -8.95
CA LEU A 50 -11.38 -3.91 -9.10
C LEU A 50 -10.25 -4.88 -9.50
N TYR A 51 -10.15 -6.00 -8.81
CA TYR A 51 -9.08 -6.98 -9.05
C TYR A 51 -9.32 -7.87 -10.28
N ALA A 52 -10.58 -8.09 -10.67
CA ALA A 52 -10.94 -8.80 -11.89
C ALA A 52 -10.67 -7.98 -13.19
N SER A 53 -10.45 -6.67 -13.05
CA SER A 53 -10.16 -5.81 -14.21
C SER A 53 -8.78 -6.08 -14.79
N ASP A 54 -8.73 -6.74 -15.95
CA ASP A 54 -7.50 -7.00 -16.70
C ASP A 54 -6.76 -5.69 -17.02
N THR A 55 -7.47 -4.67 -17.46
CA THR A 55 -6.91 -3.36 -17.78
C THR A 55 -6.18 -2.74 -16.59
N LEU A 56 -6.78 -2.75 -15.39
CA LEU A 56 -6.15 -2.19 -14.19
C LEU A 56 -4.97 -3.03 -13.72
N ARG A 57 -5.02 -4.34 -13.94
CA ARG A 57 -3.93 -5.26 -13.64
C ARG A 57 -2.75 -5.04 -14.58
N GLU A 58 -2.98 -4.98 -15.88
CA GLU A 58 -1.96 -4.74 -16.91
C GLU A 58 -1.29 -3.38 -16.76
N LEU A 59 -2.04 -2.36 -16.41
CA LEU A 59 -1.52 -1.04 -16.05
C LEU A 59 -0.70 -1.07 -14.73
N GLY A 60 -0.74 -2.17 -13.98
CA GLY A 60 -0.03 -2.30 -12.71
C GLY A 60 -0.69 -1.56 -11.53
N PHE A 61 -1.96 -1.16 -11.67
CA PHE A 61 -2.68 -0.45 -10.61
C PHE A 61 -3.05 -1.38 -9.45
N THR A 62 -3.74 -2.49 -9.74
CA THR A 62 -4.17 -3.45 -8.71
C THR A 62 -3.02 -4.06 -7.91
N PRO A 63 -1.84 -4.38 -8.50
CA PRO A 63 -0.70 -4.88 -7.73
C PRO A 63 -0.17 -3.90 -6.66
N ARG A 64 -0.46 -2.61 -6.79
CA ARG A 64 -0.03 -1.57 -5.84
C ARG A 64 -1.00 -1.38 -4.67
N ILE A 65 -2.23 -1.86 -4.82
CA ILE A 65 -3.24 -1.82 -3.75
C ILE A 65 -2.95 -2.94 -2.74
N THR A 66 -3.11 -2.63 -1.46
CA THR A 66 -3.01 -3.61 -0.37
C THR A 66 -4.43 -3.93 0.09
N PRO A 67 -4.97 -5.12 -0.24
CA PRO A 67 -6.30 -5.49 0.19
C PRO A 67 -6.27 -5.93 1.67
N ILE A 68 -7.28 -5.54 2.43
CA ILE A 68 -7.50 -6.01 3.79
C ILE A 68 -8.99 -6.33 3.93
N PHE A 69 -9.30 -7.57 4.27
CA PHE A 69 -10.65 -7.98 4.63
C PHE A 69 -10.83 -7.95 6.13
N ALA A 70 -11.81 -7.19 6.58
CA ALA A 70 -12.32 -7.33 7.92
C ALA A 70 -13.19 -8.60 7.96
N SER A 71 -12.76 -9.64 8.66
CA SER A 71 -13.62 -10.81 8.94
C SER A 71 -14.68 -10.41 9.96
N HIS A 72 -15.85 -11.07 9.89
CA HIS A 72 -16.92 -10.93 10.88
C HIS A 72 -16.56 -11.60 12.22
N LEU A 73 -15.33 -11.43 12.67
CA LEU A 73 -14.98 -11.78 14.03
C LEU A 73 -15.75 -10.81 14.93
N ASN A 74 -16.52 -11.33 15.89
CA ASN A 74 -17.19 -10.52 16.90
C ASN A 74 -16.17 -9.56 17.47
N PRO A 75 -16.16 -8.28 17.06
CA PRO A 75 -15.20 -7.35 17.58
C PRO A 75 -15.49 -7.21 19.07
N LYS A 76 -14.50 -7.47 19.92
CA LYS A 76 -14.60 -7.02 21.30
C LYS A 76 -14.84 -5.51 21.25
N PRO A 77 -15.79 -4.97 22.02
CA PRO A 77 -16.02 -3.54 22.05
C PRO A 77 -14.69 -2.83 22.26
N PHE A 78 -14.36 -1.88 21.37
CA PHE A 78 -13.16 -1.07 21.55
C PHE A 78 -13.40 -0.14 22.75
N ASP A 79 -12.60 -0.27 23.78
CA ASP A 79 -12.70 0.59 24.96
C ASP A 79 -12.05 1.94 24.67
N PHE A 80 -12.86 2.89 24.23
CA PHE A 80 -12.44 4.25 23.95
C PHE A 80 -11.90 4.99 25.19
N TYR A 81 -12.40 4.66 26.38
CA TYR A 81 -11.98 5.34 27.61
C TYR A 81 -10.56 4.96 28.01
N ASN A 82 -10.21 3.70 27.92
CA ASN A 82 -8.86 3.22 28.23
C ASN A 82 -7.86 3.51 27.11
N SER A 83 -8.32 3.90 25.93
CA SER A 83 -7.47 4.17 24.75
C SER A 83 -7.17 5.66 24.54
N LYS A 84 -7.67 6.56 25.39
CA LYS A 84 -7.52 8.02 25.23
C LYS A 84 -6.06 8.45 25.13
N HIS A 85 -5.17 7.85 25.90
CA HIS A 85 -3.73 8.13 25.85
C HIS A 85 -3.11 7.69 24.51
N ILE A 86 -3.56 6.57 23.95
CA ILE A 86 -3.10 6.08 22.65
C ILE A 86 -3.58 7.02 21.54
N LEU A 87 -4.83 7.48 21.59
CA LEU A 87 -5.38 8.43 20.63
C LEU A 87 -4.67 9.77 20.68
N ASN A 88 -4.37 10.27 21.88
CA ASN A 88 -3.62 11.51 22.05
C ASN A 88 -2.21 11.38 21.46
N TRP A 89 -1.48 10.32 21.83
CA TRP A 89 -0.17 10.03 21.26
C TRP A 89 -0.21 9.94 19.73
N TYR A 90 -1.18 9.23 19.18
CA TYR A 90 -1.36 9.09 17.73
C TYR A 90 -1.59 10.46 17.06
N ASN A 91 -2.50 11.27 17.61
CA ASN A 91 -2.82 12.59 17.08
C ASN A 91 -1.62 13.52 17.12
N GLU A 92 -0.88 13.55 18.23
CA GLU A 92 0.34 14.35 18.38
C GLU A 92 1.40 13.92 17.35
N LYS A 93 1.58 12.61 17.17
CA LYS A 93 2.55 12.07 16.20
C LYS A 93 2.18 12.44 14.76
N ILE A 94 0.92 12.27 14.39
CA ILE A 94 0.42 12.64 13.04
C ILE A 94 0.56 14.14 12.83
N PHE A 95 0.19 14.96 13.83
CA PHE A 95 0.30 16.40 13.75
C PHE A 95 1.77 16.85 13.57
N LYS A 96 2.70 16.24 14.29
CA LYS A 96 4.14 16.48 14.14
C LYS A 96 4.61 16.16 12.72
N ILE A 97 4.27 14.96 12.20
CA ILE A 97 4.65 14.54 10.84
C ILE A 97 4.08 15.50 9.79
N LEU A 98 2.83 15.90 9.92
CA LEU A 98 2.19 16.82 8.98
C LEU A 98 2.83 18.20 9.04
N ASN A 99 3.03 18.78 10.21
CA ASN A 99 3.64 20.09 10.37
C ASN A 99 5.07 20.13 9.82
N GLU A 100 5.88 19.14 10.14
CA GLU A 100 7.24 19.05 9.61
C GLU A 100 7.27 18.97 8.07
N ASN A 101 6.29 18.35 7.46
CA ASN A 101 6.20 18.25 6.01
C ASN A 101 5.56 19.48 5.34
N TYR A 102 4.56 20.11 5.99
CA TYR A 102 3.86 21.28 5.43
C TYR A 102 4.66 22.58 5.54
N THR A 103 5.45 22.73 6.60
CA THR A 103 6.30 23.92 6.80
C THR A 103 7.60 23.87 6.00
N ARG A 104 7.87 22.76 5.32
CA ARG A 104 9.11 22.55 4.57
C ARG A 104 9.08 23.23 3.21
N ASN A 105 10.16 23.92 2.92
CA ASN A 105 10.47 24.56 1.64
C ASN A 105 10.17 23.61 0.47
N PRO A 106 9.33 23.99 -0.52
CA PRO A 106 9.02 23.15 -1.69
C PRO A 106 10.26 22.76 -2.51
N ASN A 107 11.40 23.41 -2.30
CA ASN A 107 12.70 23.10 -2.92
C ASN A 107 13.54 22.11 -2.08
N ARG A 108 13.05 21.60 -0.97
CA ARG A 108 13.80 20.66 -0.13
C ARG A 108 14.05 19.34 -0.87
N LYS A 109 15.28 18.90 -0.86
CA LYS A 109 15.63 17.56 -1.33
C LYS A 109 14.93 16.53 -0.45
N MET A 110 14.39 15.47 -1.08
CA MET A 110 13.86 14.33 -0.33
C MET A 110 14.94 13.76 0.59
N GLU A 111 14.60 13.63 1.85
CA GLU A 111 15.45 12.95 2.82
C GLU A 111 15.38 11.44 2.59
N LYS A 112 16.54 10.81 2.65
CA LYS A 112 16.66 9.37 2.51
C LYS A 112 16.88 8.77 3.88
N ILE A 113 16.09 7.76 4.20
CA ILE A 113 16.30 6.94 5.39
C ILE A 113 17.18 5.77 4.99
N SER A 114 18.30 5.59 5.68
CA SER A 114 19.18 4.44 5.47
C SER A 114 18.55 3.16 6.03
N VAL A 115 19.05 2.03 5.60
CA VAL A 115 18.58 0.71 6.04
C VAL A 115 19.78 -0.05 6.59
N GLU A 116 19.66 -0.65 7.77
CA GLU A 116 20.69 -1.52 8.31
C GLU A 116 21.02 -2.68 7.35
N LYS A 117 22.29 -3.10 7.31
CA LYS A 117 22.73 -4.20 6.46
C LYS A 117 21.91 -5.47 6.68
N LYS A 118 21.68 -5.87 7.97
CA LYS A 118 20.89 -7.05 8.33
C LYS A 118 19.42 -6.91 7.91
N ALA A 119 18.84 -5.72 7.97
CA ALA A 119 17.48 -5.45 7.52
C ALA A 119 17.37 -5.58 5.99
N TYR A 120 18.34 -5.04 5.28
CA TYR A 120 18.41 -5.16 3.82
C TYR A 120 18.59 -6.61 3.37
N ASP A 121 19.49 -7.37 4.01
CA ASP A 121 19.69 -8.78 3.71
C ASP A 121 18.40 -9.59 3.95
N LYS A 122 17.69 -9.31 5.05
CA LYS A 122 16.40 -9.94 5.34
C LYS A 122 15.32 -9.64 4.27
N LEU A 123 15.30 -8.41 3.75
CA LEU A 123 14.39 -8.04 2.66
C LEU A 123 14.74 -8.79 1.36
N LYS A 124 16.02 -8.97 1.08
CA LYS A 124 16.48 -9.79 -0.07
C LYS A 124 16.09 -11.26 0.09
N ASP A 125 16.28 -11.84 1.27
CA ASP A 125 15.85 -13.21 1.56
C ASP A 125 14.36 -13.38 1.30
N PHE A 126 13.55 -12.39 1.71
CA PHE A 126 12.11 -12.38 1.44
C PHE A 126 11.81 -12.33 -0.07
N GLU A 127 12.53 -11.50 -0.83
CA GLU A 127 12.39 -11.46 -2.29
C GLU A 127 12.71 -12.80 -2.94
N TYR A 128 13.79 -13.45 -2.53
CA TYR A 128 14.17 -14.79 -3.02
C TYR A 128 13.12 -15.84 -2.66
N TRP A 129 12.63 -15.80 -1.43
CA TRP A 129 11.57 -16.70 -0.97
C TRP A 129 10.29 -16.53 -1.83
N LEU A 130 9.86 -15.30 -2.10
CA LEU A 130 8.72 -15.05 -2.98
C LEU A 130 8.92 -15.64 -4.38
N LYS A 131 10.10 -15.46 -4.97
CA LYS A 131 10.43 -16.00 -6.30
C LYS A 131 10.49 -17.52 -6.31
N SER A 132 10.93 -18.15 -5.24
CA SER A 132 11.04 -19.60 -5.14
C SER A 132 9.71 -20.30 -4.86
N LYS A 133 8.85 -19.67 -4.06
CA LYS A 133 7.61 -20.28 -3.58
C LYS A 133 6.45 -20.13 -4.57
N PHE A 134 6.41 -19.03 -5.31
CA PHE A 134 5.29 -18.73 -6.18
C PHE A 134 5.67 -18.92 -7.65
N PRO A 135 4.84 -19.62 -8.44
CA PRO A 135 5.10 -19.83 -9.86
C PRO A 135 5.12 -18.49 -10.60
N THR A 136 5.87 -18.49 -11.70
CA THR A 136 6.04 -17.31 -12.55
C THR A 136 4.76 -16.92 -13.32
N ASP A 137 3.71 -17.73 -13.25
CA ASP A 137 2.46 -17.57 -13.98
C ASP A 137 1.26 -17.44 -13.03
N GLY A 138 0.22 -16.75 -13.45
CA GLY A 138 -1.03 -16.61 -12.71
C GLY A 138 -1.39 -15.19 -12.28
N TYR A 139 -2.61 -15.05 -11.77
CA TYR A 139 -3.20 -13.75 -11.38
C TYR A 139 -2.43 -13.03 -10.28
N LEU A 140 -1.79 -13.76 -9.38
CA LEU A 140 -1.01 -13.22 -8.27
C LEU A 140 0.37 -12.70 -8.66
N LYS A 141 0.91 -13.11 -9.82
CA LYS A 141 2.26 -12.73 -10.25
C LYS A 141 2.56 -11.23 -10.15
N PRO A 142 1.72 -10.33 -10.70
CA PRO A 142 1.99 -8.89 -10.62
C PRO A 142 1.96 -8.37 -9.17
N PHE A 143 1.11 -8.97 -8.31
CA PHE A 143 1.01 -8.61 -6.90
C PHE A 143 2.26 -9.04 -6.13
N ILE A 144 2.71 -10.28 -6.33
CA ILE A 144 3.91 -10.86 -5.71
C ILE A 144 5.15 -10.06 -6.10
N ALA A 145 5.26 -9.64 -7.36
CA ALA A 145 6.36 -8.82 -7.84
C ALA A 145 6.49 -7.45 -7.10
N LYS A 146 5.43 -6.99 -6.44
CA LYS A 146 5.42 -5.73 -5.66
C LYS A 146 5.55 -5.94 -4.15
N LEU A 147 5.49 -7.19 -3.66
CA LEU A 147 5.44 -7.46 -2.22
C LEU A 147 6.70 -7.05 -1.47
N HIS A 148 7.90 -7.31 -2.03
CA HIS A 148 9.13 -6.89 -1.38
C HIS A 148 9.21 -5.36 -1.22
N GLY A 149 8.76 -4.61 -2.25
CA GLY A 149 8.67 -3.17 -2.17
C GLY A 149 7.61 -2.68 -1.17
N LYS A 150 6.48 -3.40 -1.01
CA LYS A 150 5.49 -3.13 0.03
C LYS A 150 6.07 -3.37 1.42
N ALA A 151 6.80 -4.46 1.63
CA ALA A 151 7.46 -4.76 2.90
C ALA A 151 8.40 -3.62 3.32
N ALA A 152 9.22 -3.12 2.40
CA ALA A 152 10.10 -1.99 2.66
C ALA A 152 9.32 -0.71 3.02
N ARG A 153 8.17 -0.44 2.36
CA ARG A 153 7.31 0.72 2.66
C ARG A 153 6.66 0.60 4.03
N PHE A 154 6.17 -0.57 4.40
CA PHE A 154 5.62 -0.82 5.74
C PHE A 154 6.70 -0.64 6.81
N ALA A 155 7.90 -1.19 6.60
CA ALA A 155 9.03 -1.00 7.51
C ALA A 155 9.38 0.48 7.67
N GLY A 156 9.42 1.24 6.56
CA GLY A 156 9.65 2.68 6.58
C GLY A 156 8.56 3.45 7.31
N ALA A 157 7.29 3.12 7.09
CA ALA A 157 6.17 3.76 7.78
C ALA A 157 6.21 3.51 9.30
N LEU A 158 6.46 2.26 9.71
CA LEU A 158 6.62 1.91 11.12
C LEU A 158 7.82 2.63 11.75
N HIS A 159 8.95 2.69 11.05
CA HIS A 159 10.14 3.40 11.48
C HIS A 159 9.86 4.90 11.70
N VAL A 160 9.24 5.58 10.72
CA VAL A 160 8.89 7.01 10.81
C VAL A 160 7.91 7.27 11.94
N SER A 161 6.94 6.39 12.16
CA SER A 161 5.98 6.53 13.26
C SER A 161 6.62 6.35 14.64
N SER A 162 7.72 5.61 14.75
CA SER A 162 8.37 5.24 16.02
C SER A 162 9.52 6.16 16.42
N HIS A 163 10.06 6.97 15.50
CA HIS A 163 11.19 7.85 15.78
C HIS A 163 10.82 9.32 15.63
N ASP A 164 11.44 10.17 16.45
CA ASP A 164 11.28 11.62 16.35
C ASP A 164 12.14 12.21 15.23
N GLU A 165 13.30 11.64 14.99
CA GLU A 165 14.24 12.01 13.93
C GLU A 165 14.53 10.79 13.03
N PRO A 166 13.55 10.35 12.24
CA PRO A 166 13.66 9.09 11.50
C PRO A 166 14.76 9.06 10.45
N CYS A 167 15.20 10.22 9.96
CA CYS A 167 16.28 10.32 8.97
C CYS A 167 17.66 10.13 9.59
N CYS A 168 17.81 10.29 10.91
CA CYS A 168 19.07 10.15 11.64
C CYS A 168 19.36 8.71 12.07
N VAL A 169 18.37 7.84 12.03
CA VAL A 169 18.48 6.43 12.46
C VAL A 169 18.16 5.52 11.28
N PRO A 170 18.93 4.45 11.03
CA PRO A 170 18.62 3.51 9.97
C PRO A 170 17.41 2.62 10.33
N ILE A 171 16.66 2.17 9.33
CA ILE A 171 15.60 1.19 9.49
C ILE A 171 16.22 -0.11 10.00
N SER A 172 15.82 -0.55 11.19
CA SER A 172 16.35 -1.72 11.85
C SER A 172 15.79 -3.03 11.29
N LEU A 173 16.46 -4.14 11.63
CA LEU A 173 16.00 -5.49 11.30
C LEU A 173 14.58 -5.76 11.86
N GLU A 174 14.24 -5.22 13.02
CA GLU A 174 12.92 -5.43 13.63
C GLU A 174 11.80 -4.78 12.84
N PHE A 175 11.97 -3.53 12.43
CA PHE A 175 11.02 -2.86 11.54
C PHE A 175 10.91 -3.57 10.19
N MET A 176 12.01 -4.07 9.65
CA MET A 176 11.98 -4.82 8.41
C MET A 176 11.21 -6.13 8.55
N LYS A 177 11.39 -6.88 9.64
CA LYS A 177 10.61 -8.09 9.94
C LYS A 177 9.12 -7.77 10.07
N ALA A 178 8.76 -6.69 10.76
CA ALA A 178 7.37 -6.25 10.89
C ALA A 178 6.78 -5.85 9.51
N GLY A 179 7.54 -5.15 8.69
CA GLY A 179 7.14 -4.82 7.32
C GLY A 179 6.92 -6.04 6.43
N ILE A 180 7.77 -7.06 6.53
CA ILE A 180 7.63 -8.34 5.83
C ILE A 180 6.36 -9.05 6.31
N PHE A 181 6.12 -9.12 7.63
CA PHE A 181 4.92 -9.72 8.19
C PHE A 181 3.64 -9.05 7.62
N LEU A 182 3.58 -7.72 7.59
CA LEU A 182 2.43 -7.01 7.01
C LEU A 182 2.28 -7.27 5.51
N ALA A 183 3.38 -7.45 4.79
CA ALA A 183 3.33 -7.81 3.37
C ALA A 183 2.81 -9.24 3.17
N GLU A 184 3.20 -10.19 4.01
CA GLU A 184 2.68 -11.57 4.01
C GLU A 184 1.18 -11.61 4.34
N GLU A 185 0.73 -10.83 5.33
CA GLU A 185 -0.70 -10.70 5.62
C GLU A 185 -1.46 -10.14 4.41
N SER A 186 -0.93 -9.12 3.75
CA SER A 186 -1.56 -8.58 2.55
C SER A 186 -1.62 -9.61 1.40
N LEU A 187 -0.65 -10.53 1.32
CA LEU A 187 -0.67 -11.63 0.38
C LEU A 187 -1.79 -12.63 0.68
N ARG A 188 -1.96 -13.01 1.95
CA ARG A 188 -3.07 -13.91 2.37
C ARG A 188 -4.43 -13.33 2.00
N HIS A 189 -4.62 -12.02 2.18
CA HIS A 189 -5.85 -11.36 1.75
C HIS A 189 -6.00 -11.35 0.24
N ALA A 190 -4.91 -11.15 -0.51
CA ALA A 190 -4.94 -11.23 -1.97
C ALA A 190 -5.24 -12.65 -2.46
N GLU A 191 -4.63 -13.68 -1.87
CA GLU A 191 -4.92 -15.09 -2.17
C GLU A 191 -6.41 -15.42 -1.96
N TYR A 192 -7.02 -14.90 -0.91
CA TYR A 192 -8.45 -15.06 -0.66
C TYR A 192 -9.31 -14.44 -1.75
N ILE A 193 -8.95 -13.25 -2.26
CA ILE A 193 -9.67 -12.59 -3.37
C ILE A 193 -9.58 -13.43 -4.65
N PHE A 194 -8.40 -13.97 -4.93
CA PHE A 194 -8.15 -14.73 -6.16
C PHE A 194 -8.46 -16.22 -6.03
N SER A 195 -8.93 -16.68 -4.86
CA SER A 195 -9.34 -18.07 -4.68
C SER A 195 -10.60 -18.37 -5.50
N PRO A 196 -10.79 -19.64 -5.94
CA PRO A 196 -12.02 -20.06 -6.63
C PRO A 196 -13.29 -19.75 -5.82
N SER A 197 -13.23 -19.83 -4.50
CA SER A 197 -14.34 -19.46 -3.61
C SER A 197 -14.58 -17.94 -3.58
N GLY A 198 -13.56 -17.14 -3.76
CA GLY A 198 -13.68 -15.69 -3.90
C GLY A 198 -14.33 -15.30 -5.23
N LEU A 199 -13.94 -15.95 -6.32
CA LEU A 199 -14.48 -15.73 -7.66
C LEU A 199 -15.88 -16.37 -7.86
N ALA A 200 -16.14 -17.51 -7.22
CA ALA A 200 -17.46 -18.19 -7.27
C ALA A 200 -18.56 -17.39 -6.57
N ALA A 201 -18.21 -16.64 -5.50
CA ALA A 201 -19.16 -15.76 -4.84
C ALA A 201 -19.69 -14.64 -5.78
N GLU A 202 -18.96 -14.29 -6.82
CA GLU A 202 -19.42 -13.36 -7.86
C GLU A 202 -20.43 -14.01 -8.82
N GLY A 203 -20.22 -15.31 -9.12
CA GLY A 203 -21.15 -16.09 -9.96
C GLY A 203 -22.51 -16.31 -9.31
N ASP A 204 -22.52 -16.55 -8.00
CA ASP A 204 -23.75 -16.76 -7.25
C ASP A 204 -24.52 -15.45 -6.98
N ALA A 205 -23.79 -14.32 -6.80
CA ALA A 205 -24.42 -13.01 -6.68
C ALA A 205 -25.10 -12.55 -7.98
N LYS A 206 -24.55 -12.89 -9.15
CA LYS A 206 -25.20 -12.62 -10.44
C LYS A 206 -26.47 -13.43 -10.66
N LYS A 207 -26.50 -14.68 -10.21
CA LYS A 207 -27.70 -15.55 -10.33
C LYS A 207 -28.86 -15.13 -9.42
N ILE A 208 -28.60 -14.35 -8.37
CA ILE A 208 -29.64 -13.85 -7.45
C ILE A 208 -30.24 -12.53 -7.97
N LEU A 209 -29.54 -11.83 -8.88
CA LEU A 209 -29.97 -10.54 -9.44
C LEU A 209 -30.61 -10.66 -10.83
N GLU A 210 -30.64 -11.86 -11.45
CA GLU A 210 -31.40 -12.24 -12.61
C GLU A 210 -32.70 -12.96 -12.22
#